data_cde2188c70574e83f83f01148b8e65f3
#
_entry.id   cde2188c70574e83f83f01148b8e65f3
#
_cell.length_a   1.000
_cell.length_b   1.000
_cell.length_c   1.000
_cell.angle_alpha   90.00
_cell.angle_beta   90.00
_cell.angle_gamma   90.00
#
_symmetry.space_group_name_H-M   'P 1'
#
loop_
_entity.id
_entity.type
_entity.pdbx_description
1 polymer ?
#
loop_
_entity_poly.entity_id
_entity_poly.type
_entity_poly.pdbx_seq_one_letter_code
_entity_poly.pdbx_strand_id
1 'polypeptide(L)'
;ADCHPPEEMHGDGIAYESMKQTGAMEVKCQGCHPEVSSSQAHTVHGQKLDCAACHTRRVATCYNCHFDAQVAEGKKIAITTTDWVFLINYQGKVTSGNFQSLKYQDKTFVTFAPHFSHSVMKQGRECNECHGTETAKRLAKGNMKLTWFKDGKLQSVKGVIPVADGRLDLVFLDRINDQWVPLKNAPAPMVQYSEYGTPLSEEQLKKLAQKMGK
;
A
#
# COMPACT_ATOMS: atom_id res chain seq x y z
N ALA A 1 2.31 -20.38 15.13
CA ALA A 1 1.92 -19.82 16.42
C ALA A 1 3.06 -19.13 17.18
N ASP A 2 4.26 -19.01 16.58
CA ASP A 2 5.41 -18.46 17.32
C ASP A 2 5.42 -16.93 17.42
N CYS A 3 4.64 -16.25 16.59
CA CYS A 3 4.58 -14.79 16.56
C CYS A 3 3.33 -14.23 17.26
N HIS A 4 2.20 -14.92 17.17
CA HIS A 4 0.94 -14.47 17.74
C HIS A 4 0.58 -15.27 18.99
N PRO A 5 0.35 -14.64 20.14
CA PRO A 5 -0.13 -15.34 21.33
C PRO A 5 -1.56 -15.85 21.13
N PRO A 6 -2.00 -16.84 21.91
CA PRO A 6 -3.32 -17.43 21.78
C PRO A 6 -4.45 -16.41 21.86
N GLU A 7 -4.32 -15.39 22.67
CA GLU A 7 -5.30 -14.33 22.88
C GLU A 7 -5.55 -13.52 21.60
N GLU A 8 -4.50 -13.24 20.81
CA GLU A 8 -4.65 -12.58 19.52
C GLU A 8 -5.32 -13.46 18.46
N MET A 9 -5.19 -14.79 18.58
CA MET A 9 -5.74 -15.75 17.63
C MET A 9 -7.18 -16.16 17.96
N HIS A 10 -7.50 -16.25 19.23
CA HIS A 10 -8.79 -16.76 19.74
C HIS A 10 -9.64 -15.69 20.41
N GLY A 11 -9.11 -14.48 20.57
CA GLY A 11 -9.75 -13.37 21.24
C GLY A 11 -9.46 -13.34 22.74
N ASP A 12 -9.40 -12.15 23.28
CA ASP A 12 -9.17 -11.84 24.70
C ASP A 12 -10.46 -11.41 25.43
N GLY A 13 -11.61 -11.52 24.75
CA GLY A 13 -12.91 -11.08 25.25
C GLY A 13 -13.19 -9.59 25.05
N ILE A 14 -12.28 -8.84 24.43
CA ILE A 14 -12.45 -7.42 24.10
C ILE A 14 -12.95 -7.30 22.65
N ALA A 15 -13.97 -6.48 22.42
CA ALA A 15 -14.44 -6.16 21.10
C ALA A 15 -13.61 -4.99 20.52
N TYR A 16 -12.79 -5.27 19.52
CA TYR A 16 -12.04 -4.27 18.76
C TYR A 16 -12.80 -3.90 17.47
N GLU A 17 -12.80 -2.62 17.11
CA GLU A 17 -13.39 -2.16 15.84
C GLU A 17 -12.51 -2.56 14.63
N SER A 18 -11.24 -2.78 14.84
CA SER A 18 -10.25 -3.12 13.83
C SER A 18 -9.06 -3.85 14.45
N MET A 19 -8.47 -4.79 13.70
CA MET A 19 -7.20 -5.43 14.05
C MET A 19 -6.01 -4.45 14.08
N LYS A 20 -6.21 -3.20 13.65
CA LYS A 20 -5.22 -2.12 13.73
C LYS A 20 -5.46 -1.19 14.93
N GLN A 21 -6.53 -1.38 15.66
CA GLN A 21 -6.75 -0.66 16.91
C GLN A 21 -5.67 -1.02 17.92
N THR A 22 -5.22 -0.04 18.68
CA THR A 22 -4.24 -0.26 19.77
C THR A 22 -4.77 -1.32 20.74
N GLY A 23 -3.97 -2.32 21.02
CA GLY A 23 -4.33 -3.45 21.88
C GLY A 23 -4.89 -4.67 21.15
N ALA A 24 -5.40 -4.52 19.92
CA ALA A 24 -5.96 -5.65 19.17
C ALA A 24 -4.88 -6.64 18.69
N MET A 25 -3.71 -6.12 18.35
CA MET A 25 -2.55 -6.92 17.90
C MET A 25 -1.29 -6.34 18.53
N GLU A 26 -0.68 -7.09 19.41
CA GLU A 26 0.50 -6.65 20.17
C GLU A 26 1.81 -7.25 19.63
N VAL A 27 1.73 -8.16 18.66
CA VAL A 27 2.91 -8.77 18.05
C VAL A 27 3.79 -7.71 17.37
N LYS A 28 5.07 -7.71 17.71
CA LYS A 28 6.09 -6.79 17.19
C LYS A 28 7.32 -7.55 16.76
N CYS A 29 7.97 -7.06 15.70
CA CYS A 29 9.24 -7.65 15.23
C CYS A 29 10.29 -7.72 16.35
N GLN A 30 10.32 -6.71 17.23
CA GLN A 30 11.23 -6.62 18.37
C GLN A 30 11.01 -7.70 19.44
N GLY A 31 9.86 -8.37 19.46
CA GLY A 31 9.63 -9.51 20.34
C GLY A 31 10.61 -10.67 20.07
N CYS A 32 10.97 -10.88 18.79
CA CYS A 32 11.97 -11.88 18.38
C CYS A 32 13.31 -11.26 17.97
N HIS A 33 13.33 -9.96 17.65
CA HIS A 33 14.51 -9.20 17.23
C HIS A 33 14.79 -8.04 18.20
N PRO A 34 15.15 -8.32 19.48
CA PRO A 34 15.36 -7.30 20.50
C PRO A 34 16.53 -6.37 20.15
N GLU A 35 17.53 -6.92 19.46
CA GLU A 35 18.70 -6.17 19.01
C GLU A 35 18.63 -5.96 17.50
N VAL A 36 18.40 -4.72 17.11
CA VAL A 36 18.49 -4.27 15.71
C VAL A 36 19.93 -3.84 15.45
N SER A 37 20.50 -4.31 14.34
CA SER A 37 21.88 -3.91 13.97
C SER A 37 22.04 -2.38 13.95
N SER A 38 23.17 -1.89 14.41
CA SER A 38 23.53 -0.46 14.41
C SER A 38 23.90 0.08 13.02
N SER A 39 23.45 -0.60 11.95
CA SER A 39 23.72 -0.15 10.58
C SER A 39 23.10 1.23 10.31
N GLN A 40 23.69 1.97 9.40
CA GLN A 40 23.18 3.28 8.97
C GLN A 40 21.71 3.21 8.57
N ALA A 41 21.30 2.14 7.90
CA ALA A 41 19.91 1.95 7.47
C ALA A 41 18.91 1.95 8.66
N HIS A 42 19.30 1.42 9.82
CA HIS A 42 18.45 1.39 11.01
C HIS A 42 18.52 2.68 11.84
N THR A 43 19.56 3.47 11.70
CA THR A 43 19.78 4.66 12.53
C THR A 43 19.37 5.97 11.84
N VAL A 44 19.51 6.08 10.52
CA VAL A 44 19.28 7.31 9.74
C VAL A 44 17.86 7.87 9.86
N HIS A 45 16.85 7.01 9.99
CA HIS A 45 15.46 7.42 10.13
C HIS A 45 15.00 7.54 11.59
N GLY A 46 15.82 7.14 12.55
CA GLY A 46 15.43 7.07 13.96
C GLY A 46 14.20 6.18 14.14
N GLN A 47 13.24 6.66 14.93
CA GLN A 47 11.98 5.94 15.19
C GLN A 47 10.85 6.23 14.16
N LYS A 48 11.14 6.89 13.04
CA LYS A 48 10.12 7.38 12.08
C LYS A 48 9.66 6.34 11.08
N LEU A 49 10.39 5.23 10.93
CA LEU A 49 9.99 4.11 10.07
C LEU A 49 9.63 2.89 10.91
N ASP A 50 8.60 2.20 10.46
CA ASP A 50 8.30 0.84 10.91
C ASP A 50 9.17 -0.17 10.14
N CYS A 51 9.45 -1.33 10.76
CA CYS A 51 10.22 -2.40 10.13
C CYS A 51 9.59 -2.84 8.79
N ALA A 52 8.27 -2.86 8.72
CA ALA A 52 7.53 -3.25 7.53
C ALA A 52 7.75 -2.32 6.33
N ALA A 53 8.13 -1.05 6.52
CA ALA A 53 8.43 -0.15 5.42
C ALA A 53 9.60 -0.66 4.56
N CYS A 54 10.62 -1.25 5.20
CA CYS A 54 11.82 -1.76 4.54
C CYS A 54 11.79 -3.28 4.33
N HIS A 55 11.22 -4.05 5.27
CA HIS A 55 11.33 -5.50 5.26
C HIS A 55 10.12 -6.23 4.66
N THR A 56 9.05 -5.54 4.26
CA THR A 56 7.94 -6.16 3.52
C THR A 56 8.31 -6.37 2.06
N ARG A 57 8.22 -7.62 1.59
CA ARG A 57 8.47 -7.95 0.17
C ARG A 57 7.26 -7.61 -0.71
N ARG A 58 6.08 -8.00 -0.27
CA ARG A 58 4.83 -7.86 -1.03
C ARG A 58 3.71 -7.43 -0.10
N VAL A 59 2.79 -6.66 -0.63
CA VAL A 59 1.55 -6.27 0.05
C VAL A 59 0.35 -6.83 -0.70
N ALA A 60 -0.75 -7.05 0.00
CA ALA A 60 -2.02 -7.40 -0.63
C ALA A 60 -2.52 -6.20 -1.46
N THR A 61 -2.89 -6.47 -2.71
CA THR A 61 -3.42 -5.45 -3.61
C THR A 61 -4.58 -6.04 -4.41
N CYS A 62 -5.70 -5.32 -4.43
CA CYS A 62 -6.85 -5.62 -5.27
C CYS A 62 -7.07 -4.44 -6.22
N TYR A 63 -6.78 -4.64 -7.51
CA TYR A 63 -6.97 -3.61 -8.50
C TYR A 63 -8.27 -3.84 -9.29
N ASN A 64 -9.05 -2.77 -9.41
CA ASN A 64 -10.27 -2.73 -10.21
C ASN A 64 -11.21 -3.92 -9.94
N CYS A 65 -11.51 -4.16 -8.66
CA CYS A 65 -12.48 -5.17 -8.27
C CYS A 65 -13.83 -4.82 -8.92
N HIS A 66 -14.22 -5.60 -9.93
CA HIS A 66 -15.40 -5.35 -10.73
C HIS A 66 -16.58 -6.11 -10.14
N PHE A 67 -17.24 -5.50 -9.17
CA PHE A 67 -18.25 -6.16 -8.35
C PHE A 67 -19.44 -6.64 -9.18
N ASP A 68 -19.90 -5.86 -10.16
CA ASP A 68 -21.00 -6.23 -11.05
C ASP A 68 -20.72 -7.52 -11.81
N ALA A 69 -19.51 -7.63 -12.40
CA ALA A 69 -19.11 -8.83 -13.12
C ALA A 69 -18.93 -10.04 -12.17
N GLN A 70 -18.44 -9.83 -10.96
CA GLN A 70 -18.32 -10.90 -9.98
C GLN A 70 -19.67 -11.47 -9.58
N VAL A 71 -20.66 -10.61 -9.37
CA VAL A 71 -22.03 -11.04 -9.05
C VAL A 71 -22.66 -11.76 -10.24
N ALA A 72 -22.54 -11.21 -11.45
CA ALA A 72 -23.12 -11.80 -12.66
C ALA A 72 -22.52 -13.16 -13.03
N GLU A 73 -21.21 -13.31 -12.89
CA GLU A 73 -20.50 -14.54 -13.27
C GLU A 73 -20.30 -15.53 -12.12
N GLY A 74 -20.68 -15.17 -10.89
CA GLY A 74 -20.52 -16.01 -9.70
C GLY A 74 -19.06 -16.35 -9.36
N LYS A 75 -18.09 -15.60 -9.91
CA LYS A 75 -16.65 -15.83 -9.70
C LYS A 75 -15.87 -14.53 -9.60
N LYS A 76 -14.76 -14.58 -8.86
CA LYS A 76 -13.84 -13.46 -8.75
C LYS A 76 -13.03 -13.30 -10.04
N ILE A 77 -13.10 -12.11 -10.64
CA ILE A 77 -12.33 -11.74 -11.82
C ILE A 77 -11.33 -10.67 -11.40
N ALA A 78 -10.07 -11.05 -11.26
CA ALA A 78 -9.03 -10.16 -10.77
C ALA A 78 -8.12 -9.67 -11.89
N ILE A 79 -7.70 -8.41 -11.80
CA ILE A 79 -6.56 -7.89 -12.55
C ILE A 79 -5.35 -7.97 -11.65
N THR A 80 -4.34 -8.73 -12.08
CA THR A 80 -3.11 -8.88 -11.32
C THR A 80 -2.24 -7.63 -11.49
N THR A 81 -1.90 -7.02 -10.37
CA THR A 81 -0.84 -6.00 -10.28
C THR A 81 0.32 -6.58 -9.50
N THR A 82 1.54 -6.30 -9.94
CA THR A 82 2.75 -6.84 -9.32
C THR A 82 3.70 -5.72 -8.94
N ASP A 83 4.57 -6.02 -7.97
CA ASP A 83 5.69 -5.16 -7.56
C ASP A 83 5.26 -3.80 -7.01
N TRP A 84 4.13 -3.72 -6.32
CA TRP A 84 3.69 -2.54 -5.59
C TRP A 84 3.93 -2.71 -4.09
N VAL A 85 4.54 -1.70 -3.48
CA VAL A 85 4.59 -1.51 -2.03
C VAL A 85 4.28 -0.06 -1.74
N PHE A 86 3.13 0.19 -1.17
CA PHE A 86 2.75 1.54 -0.79
C PHE A 86 3.37 1.91 0.56
N LEU A 87 3.76 3.18 0.71
CA LEU A 87 4.16 3.76 1.99
C LEU A 87 3.06 4.67 2.50
N ILE A 88 2.65 4.45 3.74
CA ILE A 88 1.57 5.18 4.41
C ILE A 88 1.97 5.51 5.85
N ASN A 89 1.47 6.61 6.41
CA ASN A 89 1.64 6.89 7.83
C ASN A 89 0.66 6.07 8.68
N TYR A 90 1.15 5.54 9.78
CA TYR A 90 0.36 4.82 10.78
C TYR A 90 1.02 4.97 12.15
N GLN A 91 0.27 5.37 13.17
CA GLN A 91 0.76 5.56 14.55
C GLN A 91 2.08 6.34 14.63
N GLY A 92 2.19 7.45 13.88
CA GLY A 92 3.36 8.33 13.88
C GLY A 92 4.58 7.81 13.13
N LYS A 93 4.50 6.67 12.46
CA LYS A 93 5.57 6.08 11.65
C LYS A 93 5.11 5.88 10.21
N VAL A 94 6.06 5.84 9.28
CA VAL A 94 5.82 5.36 7.92
C VAL A 94 5.94 3.84 7.90
N THR A 95 4.93 3.16 7.39
CA THR A 95 4.88 1.70 7.26
C THR A 95 4.49 1.28 5.85
N SER A 96 4.51 -0.03 5.57
CA SER A 96 3.94 -0.56 4.33
C SER A 96 2.42 -0.46 4.34
N GLY A 97 1.85 -0.19 3.17
CA GLY A 97 0.41 -0.11 2.96
C GLY A 97 -0.07 -1.01 1.83
N ASN A 98 -1.33 -1.36 1.87
CA ASN A 98 -2.02 -1.99 0.75
C ASN A 98 -2.84 -0.96 -0.03
N PHE A 99 -3.32 -1.42 -1.18
CA PHE A 99 -4.18 -0.66 -2.08
C PHE A 99 -5.32 -1.54 -2.55
N GLN A 100 -6.51 -0.96 -2.56
CA GLN A 100 -7.66 -1.60 -3.20
C GLN A 100 -8.42 -0.57 -4.03
N SER A 101 -8.88 -0.97 -5.20
CA SER A 101 -9.82 -0.18 -5.99
C SER A 101 -11.00 -1.03 -6.42
N LEU A 102 -12.17 -0.40 -6.45
CA LEU A 102 -13.44 -1.03 -6.77
C LEU A 102 -14.17 -0.19 -7.81
N LYS A 103 -14.74 -0.86 -8.81
CA LYS A 103 -15.77 -0.31 -9.70
C LYS A 103 -17.08 -1.02 -9.41
N TYR A 104 -18.12 -0.26 -9.11
CA TYR A 104 -19.48 -0.76 -8.94
C TYR A 104 -20.47 0.19 -9.59
N GLN A 105 -21.23 -0.31 -10.55
CA GLN A 105 -22.09 0.49 -11.39
C GLN A 105 -21.31 1.67 -12.02
N ASP A 106 -21.76 2.89 -11.81
CA ASP A 106 -21.14 4.13 -12.27
C ASP A 106 -20.18 4.77 -11.27
N LYS A 107 -19.87 4.08 -10.15
CA LYS A 107 -19.01 4.59 -9.06
C LYS A 107 -17.65 3.92 -9.07
N THR A 108 -16.66 4.69 -8.69
CA THR A 108 -15.30 4.22 -8.47
C THR A 108 -14.83 4.56 -7.06
N PHE A 109 -14.06 3.66 -6.48
CA PHE A 109 -13.61 3.76 -5.09
C PHE A 109 -12.15 3.29 -4.99
N VAL A 110 -11.40 3.95 -4.12
CA VAL A 110 -10.00 3.62 -3.80
C VAL A 110 -9.81 3.66 -2.31
N THR A 111 -9.14 2.67 -1.75
CA THR A 111 -8.71 2.70 -0.36
C THR A 111 -7.24 2.35 -0.21
N PHE A 112 -6.59 3.02 0.72
CA PHE A 112 -5.26 2.72 1.22
C PHE A 112 -5.34 2.43 2.70
N ALA A 113 -4.65 1.38 3.15
CA ALA A 113 -4.58 1.03 4.56
C ALA A 113 -3.18 0.55 4.94
N PRO A 114 -2.73 0.72 6.20
CA PRO A 114 -1.54 0.06 6.70
C PRO A 114 -1.64 -1.45 6.52
N HIS A 115 -0.57 -2.11 6.10
CA HIS A 115 -0.58 -3.54 5.86
C HIS A 115 0.71 -4.19 6.34
N PHE A 116 0.60 -5.03 7.33
CA PHE A 116 1.71 -5.83 7.89
C PHE A 116 1.70 -7.20 7.23
N SER A 117 2.47 -7.34 6.16
CA SER A 117 2.54 -8.56 5.38
C SER A 117 3.42 -9.60 6.08
N HIS A 118 3.00 -10.88 6.05
CA HIS A 118 3.85 -12.01 6.42
C HIS A 118 4.93 -12.31 5.37
N SER A 119 4.91 -11.62 4.23
CA SER A 119 5.96 -11.72 3.21
C SER A 119 7.15 -10.82 3.58
N VAL A 120 7.97 -11.30 4.50
CA VAL A 120 9.11 -10.56 5.06
C VAL A 120 10.40 -10.91 4.34
N MET A 121 11.30 -9.92 4.20
CA MET A 121 12.66 -10.08 3.68
C MET A 121 13.67 -9.95 4.81
N LYS A 122 14.69 -10.84 4.82
CA LYS A 122 15.82 -10.71 5.75
C LYS A 122 16.60 -9.42 5.50
N GLN A 123 16.90 -9.11 4.24
CA GLN A 123 17.54 -7.87 3.84
C GLN A 123 16.47 -6.82 3.55
N GLY A 124 16.57 -5.66 4.18
CA GLY A 124 15.69 -4.53 3.91
C GLY A 124 15.97 -3.89 2.55
N ARG A 125 15.08 -2.99 2.15
CA ARG A 125 15.23 -2.20 0.92
C ARG A 125 16.42 -1.26 0.99
N GLU A 126 17.07 -1.08 -0.16
CA GLU A 126 18.11 -0.09 -0.33
C GLU A 126 17.53 1.34 -0.34
N CYS A 127 18.34 2.31 0.06
CA CYS A 127 17.90 3.72 0.13
C CYS A 127 17.33 4.22 -1.20
N ASN A 128 17.92 3.81 -2.32
CA ASN A 128 17.52 4.24 -3.67
C ASN A 128 16.24 3.57 -4.18
N GLU A 129 15.72 2.56 -3.52
CA GLU A 129 14.40 1.99 -3.83
C GLU A 129 13.25 2.87 -3.35
N CYS A 130 13.53 3.73 -2.36
CA CYS A 130 12.57 4.70 -1.81
C CYS A 130 12.93 6.14 -2.20
N HIS A 131 14.20 6.52 -2.06
CA HIS A 131 14.67 7.88 -2.26
C HIS A 131 15.13 8.15 -3.69
N GLY A 132 14.81 9.34 -4.20
CA GLY A 132 15.24 9.80 -5.53
C GLY A 132 14.65 9.01 -6.70
N THR A 133 13.64 8.18 -6.45
CA THR A 133 12.91 7.46 -7.51
C THR A 133 12.09 8.42 -8.36
N GLU A 134 11.81 8.07 -9.61
CA GLU A 134 10.94 8.89 -10.46
C GLU A 134 9.52 9.02 -9.89
N THR A 135 9.01 7.96 -9.25
CA THR A 135 7.73 7.96 -8.55
C THR A 135 7.72 8.99 -7.42
N ALA A 136 8.72 8.98 -6.54
CA ALA A 136 8.83 9.94 -5.44
C ALA A 136 8.98 11.39 -5.94
N LYS A 137 9.80 11.62 -6.97
CA LYS A 137 10.00 12.96 -7.57
C LYS A 137 8.73 13.51 -8.19
N ARG A 138 7.96 12.67 -8.90
CA ARG A 138 6.69 13.09 -9.50
C ARG A 138 5.67 13.44 -8.44
N LEU A 139 5.49 12.58 -7.45
CA LEU A 139 4.53 12.81 -6.35
C LEU A 139 4.86 14.01 -5.49
N ALA A 140 6.14 14.33 -5.31
CA ALA A 140 6.55 15.57 -4.63
C ALA A 140 6.21 16.85 -5.42
N LYS A 141 6.00 16.76 -6.73
CA LYS A 141 5.68 17.89 -7.60
C LYS A 141 4.18 18.01 -7.93
N GLY A 142 3.43 16.94 -7.83
CA GLY A 142 2.01 16.92 -8.19
C GLY A 142 1.49 15.53 -8.51
N ASN A 143 0.49 15.46 -9.39
CA ASN A 143 -0.18 14.22 -9.75
C ASN A 143 0.70 13.29 -10.59
N MET A 144 0.47 12.01 -10.42
CA MET A 144 1.15 10.97 -11.17
C MET A 144 0.17 9.87 -11.57
N LYS A 145 0.28 9.40 -12.83
CA LYS A 145 -0.42 8.18 -13.26
C LYS A 145 0.19 6.97 -12.59
N LEU A 146 -0.58 6.32 -11.71
CA LEU A 146 -0.22 5.03 -11.11
C LEU A 146 -0.39 3.92 -12.14
N THR A 147 -1.47 4.00 -12.93
CA THR A 147 -1.77 3.05 -14.00
C THR A 147 -2.20 3.76 -15.28
N TRP A 148 -1.98 3.09 -16.42
CA TRP A 148 -2.46 3.53 -17.73
C TRP A 148 -2.73 2.33 -18.63
N PHE A 149 -3.55 2.52 -19.63
CA PHE A 149 -3.86 1.48 -20.63
C PHE A 149 -3.11 1.76 -21.92
N LYS A 150 -2.36 0.80 -22.41
CA LYS A 150 -1.59 0.92 -23.64
C LYS A 150 -1.54 -0.43 -24.35
N ASP A 151 -1.76 -0.44 -25.66
CA ASP A 151 -1.68 -1.62 -26.53
C ASP A 151 -2.51 -2.81 -26.01
N GLY A 152 -3.76 -2.53 -25.59
CA GLY A 152 -4.68 -3.53 -25.05
C GLY A 152 -4.34 -4.05 -23.67
N LYS A 153 -3.34 -3.47 -22.97
CA LYS A 153 -2.89 -3.95 -21.66
C LYS A 153 -2.81 -2.83 -20.62
N LEU A 154 -3.12 -3.19 -19.38
CA LEU A 154 -2.88 -2.33 -18.24
C LEU A 154 -1.37 -2.26 -17.99
N GLN A 155 -0.87 -1.05 -17.87
CA GLN A 155 0.49 -0.72 -17.45
C GLN A 155 0.45 -0.04 -16.08
N SER A 156 1.50 -0.16 -15.30
CA SER A 156 1.61 0.49 -13.99
C SER A 156 3.05 0.87 -13.68
N VAL A 157 3.20 1.83 -12.77
CA VAL A 157 4.48 2.02 -12.08
C VAL A 157 4.79 0.80 -11.22
N LYS A 158 6.03 0.64 -10.81
CA LYS A 158 6.49 -0.47 -9.98
C LYS A 158 7.33 0.05 -8.81
N GLY A 159 7.55 -0.81 -7.83
CA GLY A 159 8.39 -0.55 -6.68
C GLY A 159 7.65 0.16 -5.54
N VAL A 160 8.36 1.01 -4.84
CA VAL A 160 7.84 1.75 -3.69
C VAL A 160 7.07 2.98 -4.14
N ILE A 161 5.84 3.10 -3.67
CA ILE A 161 4.89 4.15 -4.06
C ILE A 161 4.45 4.89 -2.80
N PRO A 162 4.89 6.13 -2.58
CA PRO A 162 4.37 6.96 -1.50
C PRO A 162 2.87 7.24 -1.68
N VAL A 163 2.06 7.02 -0.66
CA VAL A 163 0.65 7.42 -0.68
C VAL A 163 0.59 8.94 -0.50
N ALA A 164 0.23 9.64 -1.57
CA ALA A 164 0.09 11.09 -1.60
C ALA A 164 -1.37 11.45 -1.85
N ASP A 165 -1.95 12.30 -1.00
CA ASP A 165 -3.36 12.65 -1.05
C ASP A 165 -3.74 13.29 -2.39
N GLY A 166 -4.75 12.70 -3.05
CA GLY A 166 -5.28 13.20 -4.32
C GLY A 166 -4.31 13.18 -5.52
N ARG A 167 -3.11 12.55 -5.40
CA ARG A 167 -2.06 12.63 -6.44
C ARG A 167 -1.83 11.36 -7.25
N LEU A 168 -2.59 10.31 -6.99
CA LEU A 168 -2.45 9.05 -7.70
C LEU A 168 -3.61 8.86 -8.69
N ASP A 169 -3.34 9.08 -9.96
CA ASP A 169 -4.31 8.88 -11.03
C ASP A 169 -4.35 7.41 -11.46
N LEU A 170 -5.55 6.88 -11.60
CA LEU A 170 -5.83 5.48 -11.91
C LEU A 170 -6.68 5.34 -13.16
N VAL A 171 -6.44 4.30 -13.94
CA VAL A 171 -7.36 3.86 -14.98
C VAL A 171 -8.29 2.82 -14.39
N PHE A 172 -9.58 3.11 -14.40
CA PHE A 172 -10.59 2.09 -14.14
C PHE A 172 -10.94 1.36 -15.43
N LEU A 173 -11.17 0.07 -15.32
CA LEU A 173 -11.49 -0.79 -16.45
C LEU A 173 -12.90 -1.33 -16.31
N ASP A 174 -13.59 -1.46 -17.43
CA ASP A 174 -14.83 -2.22 -17.55
C ASP A 174 -14.55 -3.59 -18.21
N ARG A 175 -15.49 -4.53 -18.09
CA ARG A 175 -15.38 -5.83 -18.73
C ARG A 175 -16.46 -5.99 -19.78
N ILE A 176 -16.07 -5.99 -21.05
CA ILE A 176 -16.95 -6.10 -22.18
C ILE A 176 -16.50 -7.28 -23.04
N ASN A 177 -17.38 -8.23 -23.31
CA ASN A 177 -17.09 -9.44 -24.10
C ASN A 177 -15.79 -10.15 -23.62
N ASP A 178 -15.69 -10.37 -22.33
CA ASP A 178 -14.54 -10.98 -21.66
C ASP A 178 -13.21 -10.24 -21.79
N GLN A 179 -13.22 -9.01 -22.25
CA GLN A 179 -12.03 -8.16 -22.37
C GLN A 179 -12.09 -6.98 -21.42
N TRP A 180 -10.93 -6.62 -20.85
CA TRP A 180 -10.77 -5.41 -20.10
C TRP A 180 -10.60 -4.22 -21.03
N VAL A 181 -11.42 -3.21 -20.85
CA VAL A 181 -11.37 -1.95 -21.61
C VAL A 181 -11.38 -0.76 -20.65
N PRO A 182 -10.71 0.34 -20.95
CA PRO A 182 -10.77 1.53 -20.12
C PRO A 182 -12.21 2.04 -19.97
N LEU A 183 -12.61 2.31 -18.73
CA LEU A 183 -13.90 2.91 -18.44
C LEU A 183 -13.93 4.32 -19.03
N LYS A 184 -14.82 4.56 -19.99
CA LYS A 184 -15.01 5.89 -20.57
C LYS A 184 -15.67 6.81 -19.55
N ASN A 185 -15.14 8.02 -19.39
CA ASN A 185 -15.67 9.03 -18.47
C ASN A 185 -15.80 8.51 -17.01
N ALA A 186 -14.79 7.75 -16.56
CA ALA A 186 -14.76 7.30 -15.18
C ALA A 186 -14.94 8.50 -14.22
N PRO A 187 -15.88 8.44 -13.27
CA PRO A 187 -16.00 9.49 -12.27
C PRO A 187 -14.72 9.53 -11.43
N ALA A 188 -14.46 10.67 -10.82
CA ALA A 188 -13.39 10.77 -9.83
C ALA A 188 -13.65 9.76 -8.70
N PRO A 189 -12.64 8.94 -8.32
CA PRO A 189 -12.83 7.94 -7.29
C PRO A 189 -13.08 8.59 -5.93
N MET A 190 -13.96 7.99 -5.16
CA MET A 190 -13.99 8.23 -3.72
C MET A 190 -12.73 7.61 -3.13
N VAL A 191 -11.90 8.43 -2.48
CA VAL A 191 -10.66 7.98 -1.85
C VAL A 191 -10.86 7.89 -0.34
N GLN A 192 -10.48 6.76 0.24
CA GLN A 192 -10.52 6.52 1.67
C GLN A 192 -9.16 6.07 2.18
N TYR A 193 -8.76 6.61 3.30
CA TYR A 193 -7.64 6.13 4.10
C TYR A 193 -8.22 5.36 5.29
N SER A 194 -8.05 4.04 5.27
CA SER A 194 -8.68 3.13 6.23
C SER A 194 -7.69 2.72 7.32
N GLU A 195 -8.20 2.07 8.37
CA GLU A 195 -7.39 1.43 9.41
C GLU A 195 -6.40 2.40 10.07
N TYR A 196 -6.84 3.62 10.35
CA TYR A 196 -6.04 4.70 10.95
C TYR A 196 -4.82 5.13 10.10
N GLY A 197 -4.73 4.70 8.85
CA GLY A 197 -3.70 5.15 7.92
C GLY A 197 -3.94 6.58 7.46
N THR A 198 -2.87 7.34 7.20
CA THR A 198 -2.95 8.66 6.57
C THR A 198 -1.90 8.81 5.48
N PRO A 199 -2.14 9.63 4.45
CA PRO A 199 -1.13 9.87 3.40
C PRO A 199 0.16 10.47 3.96
N LEU A 200 1.24 10.37 3.20
CA LEU A 200 2.48 11.02 3.54
C LEU A 200 2.34 12.54 3.45
N SER A 201 2.99 13.26 4.36
CA SER A 201 3.03 14.71 4.35
C SER A 201 3.89 15.26 3.21
N GLU A 202 3.69 16.53 2.86
CA GLU A 202 4.52 17.24 1.86
C GLU A 202 6.01 17.19 2.20
N GLU A 203 6.36 17.28 3.49
CA GLU A 203 7.74 17.19 3.94
C GLU A 203 8.32 15.79 3.68
N GLN A 204 7.55 14.74 3.98
CA GLN A 204 7.96 13.35 3.72
C GLN A 204 8.12 13.09 2.22
N LEU A 205 7.19 13.57 1.38
CA LEU A 205 7.29 13.45 -0.07
C LEU A 205 8.53 14.17 -0.63
N LYS A 206 8.81 15.38 -0.14
CA LYS A 206 10.01 16.14 -0.54
C LYS A 206 11.31 15.42 -0.13
N LYS A 207 11.36 14.82 1.06
CA LYS A 207 12.51 14.02 1.51
C LYS A 207 12.72 12.77 0.65
N LEU A 208 11.62 12.05 0.31
CA LEU A 208 11.69 10.88 -0.57
C LEU A 208 12.16 11.24 -1.99
N ALA A 209 11.82 12.43 -2.49
CA ALA A 209 12.24 12.88 -3.82
C ALA A 209 13.74 13.16 -3.92
N GLN A 210 14.42 13.36 -2.80
CA GLN A 210 15.86 13.61 -2.76
C GLN A 210 16.63 12.30 -2.91
N LYS A 211 17.71 12.32 -3.71
CA LYS A 211 18.67 11.21 -3.70
C LYS A 211 19.44 11.25 -2.38
N MET A 212 19.57 10.10 -1.76
CA MET A 212 20.52 9.96 -0.66
C MET A 212 21.94 10.04 -1.23
N GLY A 213 22.78 10.90 -0.64
CA GLY A 213 24.21 10.89 -0.95
C GLY A 213 24.82 9.51 -0.65
N LYS A 214 25.82 9.14 -1.42
CA LYS A 214 26.64 7.96 -1.13
C LYS A 214 27.43 8.19 0.14
#